data_bf282ad6c834969932428a570f1b8a46
#
_entry.id   bf282ad6c834969932428a570f1b8a46
#
_cell.length_a   1.000
_cell.length_b   1.000
_cell.length_c   1.000
_cell.angle_alpha   90.00
_cell.angle_beta   90.00
_cell.angle_gamma   90.00
#
_symmetry.space_group_name_H-M   'P 1'
#
loop_
_entity.id
_entity.type
_entity.pdbx_description
1 polymer ?
#
loop_
_entity_poly.entity_id
_entity_poly.type
_entity_poly.pdbx_seq_one_letter_code
_entity_poly.pdbx_strand_id
1 'polypeptide(L)'
;MRAASTLPREMPAPKMDTRRWFQAIDNMIKVFAIRPDDEVLFLTDPLLDRRVVEAISGIAASRGVRPREFIAPTTQLTDCPEEVKALVERATFVVSSWYASVNAPLFLKLRREKGQRWVKITYFRNL
;
A
#
# COMPACT_ATOMS: atom_id res chain seq x y z
N MET A 1 -20.57 -21.60 40.23
CA MET A 1 -20.35 -20.71 39.11
C MET A 1 -21.35 -20.98 37.98
N ARG A 2 -21.90 -19.96 37.46
CA ARG A 2 -22.87 -20.13 36.39
C ARG A 2 -22.13 -20.30 35.05
N ALA A 3 -22.57 -21.22 34.25
CA ALA A 3 -22.05 -21.39 32.91
C ALA A 3 -22.34 -20.14 32.05
N ALA A 4 -21.43 -19.82 31.15
CA ALA A 4 -21.67 -18.77 30.18
C ALA A 4 -22.92 -19.10 29.36
N SER A 5 -23.59 -18.08 28.86
CA SER A 5 -24.75 -18.27 28.02
C SER A 5 -24.40 -19.12 26.79
N THR A 6 -25.19 -20.15 26.55
CA THR A 6 -25.07 -21.00 25.36
C THR A 6 -25.84 -20.44 24.17
N LEU A 7 -26.63 -19.38 24.38
CA LEU A 7 -27.37 -18.76 23.29
C LEU A 7 -26.45 -17.90 22.45
N PRO A 8 -26.59 -17.92 21.12
CA PRO A 8 -25.86 -17.02 20.25
C PRO A 8 -26.12 -15.56 20.62
N ARG A 9 -25.09 -14.78 20.59
CA ARG A 9 -25.17 -13.35 20.85
C ARG A 9 -24.86 -12.60 19.58
N GLU A 10 -25.63 -11.54 19.35
CA GLU A 10 -25.28 -10.60 18.30
C GLU A 10 -23.99 -9.88 18.68
N MET A 11 -23.06 -9.85 17.75
CA MET A 11 -21.81 -9.10 17.98
C MET A 11 -22.07 -7.61 17.86
N PRO A 12 -21.43 -6.80 18.71
CA PRO A 12 -21.53 -5.37 18.55
C PRO A 12 -21.01 -4.93 17.19
N ALA A 13 -21.64 -3.91 16.60
CA ALA A 13 -21.16 -3.36 15.34
C ALA A 13 -19.73 -2.84 15.50
N PRO A 14 -18.85 -3.05 14.52
CA PRO A 14 -17.50 -2.48 14.57
C PRO A 14 -17.57 -0.96 14.64
N LYS A 15 -16.56 -0.35 15.25
CA LYS A 15 -16.43 1.10 15.26
C LYS A 15 -16.36 1.64 13.84
N MET A 16 -16.84 2.85 13.63
CA MET A 16 -16.92 3.46 12.31
C MET A 16 -15.55 3.50 11.59
N ASP A 17 -14.48 3.83 12.32
CA ASP A 17 -13.11 3.85 11.76
C ASP A 17 -12.66 2.46 11.34
N THR A 18 -12.97 1.42 12.12
CA THR A 18 -12.65 0.03 11.78
C THR A 18 -13.39 -0.41 10.51
N ARG A 19 -14.66 -0.07 10.39
CA ARG A 19 -15.44 -0.38 9.19
C ARG A 19 -14.87 0.29 7.95
N ARG A 20 -14.54 1.58 8.06
CA ARG A 20 -13.90 2.32 6.96
C ARG A 20 -12.57 1.73 6.56
N TRP A 21 -11.80 1.29 7.55
CA TRP A 21 -10.49 0.70 7.30
C TRP A 21 -10.61 -0.59 6.50
N PHE A 22 -11.47 -1.52 6.91
CA PHE A 22 -11.69 -2.78 6.19
C PHE A 22 -12.33 -2.55 4.82
N GLN A 23 -13.23 -1.60 4.71
CA GLN A 23 -13.83 -1.24 3.42
C GLN A 23 -12.77 -0.69 2.45
N ALA A 24 -11.86 0.12 2.95
CA ALA A 24 -10.75 0.63 2.16
C ALA A 24 -9.83 -0.49 1.69
N ILE A 25 -9.50 -1.45 2.55
CA ILE A 25 -8.70 -2.62 2.19
C ILE A 25 -9.40 -3.46 1.13
N ASP A 26 -10.69 -3.70 1.27
CA ASP A 26 -11.47 -4.44 0.27
C ASP A 26 -11.40 -3.75 -1.10
N ASN A 27 -11.53 -2.44 -1.13
CA ASN A 27 -11.37 -1.66 -2.34
C ASN A 27 -9.95 -1.76 -2.91
N MET A 28 -8.94 -1.74 -2.04
CA MET A 28 -7.55 -1.91 -2.45
C MET A 28 -7.32 -3.27 -3.11
N ILE A 29 -7.84 -4.34 -2.54
CA ILE A 29 -7.72 -5.68 -3.11
C ILE A 29 -8.27 -5.72 -4.54
N LYS A 30 -9.36 -5.01 -4.79
CA LYS A 30 -9.95 -4.90 -6.12
C LYS A 30 -9.09 -4.10 -7.10
N VAL A 31 -8.37 -3.10 -6.60
CA VAL A 31 -7.52 -2.21 -7.40
C VAL A 31 -6.16 -2.85 -7.70
N PHE A 32 -5.63 -3.65 -6.76
CA PHE A 32 -4.31 -4.25 -6.89
C PHE A 32 -4.34 -5.49 -7.77
N ALA A 33 -4.13 -5.30 -9.06
CA ALA A 33 -3.99 -6.39 -10.01
C ALA A 33 -2.51 -6.80 -10.13
N ILE A 34 -1.93 -7.26 -9.01
CA ILE A 34 -0.54 -7.74 -8.99
C ILE A 34 -0.46 -9.07 -9.72
N ARG A 35 0.49 -9.18 -10.64
CA ARG A 35 0.74 -10.39 -11.45
C ARG A 35 1.98 -11.12 -10.93
N PRO A 36 2.10 -12.44 -11.19
CA PRO A 36 3.25 -13.22 -10.73
C PRO A 36 4.61 -12.74 -11.25
N ASP A 37 4.64 -12.05 -12.38
CA ASP A 37 5.85 -11.48 -12.98
C ASP A 37 6.12 -10.03 -12.59
N ASP A 38 5.27 -9.44 -11.76
CA ASP A 38 5.47 -8.06 -11.33
C ASP A 38 6.67 -7.91 -10.38
N GLU A 39 7.40 -6.83 -10.56
CA GLU A 39 8.32 -6.32 -9.56
C GLU A 39 7.61 -5.20 -8.79
N VAL A 40 7.23 -5.49 -7.56
CA VAL A 40 6.46 -4.58 -6.71
C VAL A 40 7.39 -3.81 -5.79
N LEU A 41 7.28 -2.49 -5.82
CA LEU A 41 8.05 -1.59 -4.96
C LEU A 41 7.11 -0.72 -4.14
N PHE A 42 7.33 -0.71 -2.83
CA PHE A 42 6.65 0.18 -1.90
C PHE A 42 7.55 1.39 -1.63
N LEU A 43 7.03 2.57 -1.88
CA LEU A 43 7.66 3.84 -1.51
C LEU A 43 6.81 4.46 -0.41
N THR A 44 7.24 4.29 0.83
CA THR A 44 6.42 4.60 1.99
C THR A 44 7.09 5.60 2.91
N ASP A 45 6.35 6.07 3.90
CA ASP A 45 6.85 6.97 4.92
C ASP A 45 6.54 6.42 6.32
N PRO A 46 7.21 6.92 7.37
CA PRO A 46 7.06 6.40 8.72
C PRO A 46 5.66 6.57 9.32
N LEU A 47 4.82 7.45 8.77
CA LEU A 47 3.47 7.72 9.28
C LEU A 47 2.42 6.80 8.67
N LEU A 48 2.79 6.01 7.66
CA LEU A 48 1.86 5.09 7.02
C LEU A 48 1.43 3.97 7.98
N ASP A 49 0.15 3.64 7.98
CA ASP A 49 -0.36 2.51 8.76
C ASP A 49 0.23 1.20 8.24
N ARG A 50 1.03 0.54 9.07
CA ARG A 50 1.74 -0.70 8.68
C ARG A 50 0.80 -1.85 8.37
N ARG A 51 -0.42 -1.84 8.89
CA ARG A 51 -1.42 -2.87 8.56
C ARG A 51 -1.78 -2.85 7.07
N VAL A 52 -1.76 -1.67 6.46
CA VAL A 52 -2.00 -1.53 5.02
C VAL A 52 -0.87 -2.17 4.21
N VAL A 53 0.37 -1.89 4.60
CA VAL A 53 1.55 -2.49 3.95
C VAL A 53 1.51 -4.01 4.07
N GLU A 54 1.21 -4.53 5.25
CA GLU A 54 1.10 -5.97 5.47
C GLU A 54 0.00 -6.60 4.63
N ALA A 55 -1.16 -5.94 4.50
CA ALA A 55 -2.26 -6.44 3.69
C ALA A 55 -1.86 -6.54 2.21
N ILE A 56 -1.24 -5.50 1.68
CA ILE A 56 -0.81 -5.49 0.27
C ILE A 56 0.33 -6.49 0.04
N SER A 57 1.26 -6.59 0.97
CA SER A 57 2.32 -7.61 0.92
C SER A 57 1.75 -9.02 0.92
N GLY A 58 0.67 -9.25 1.68
CA GLY A 58 -0.05 -10.52 1.67
C GLY A 58 -0.69 -10.83 0.33
N ILE A 59 -1.26 -9.84 -0.33
CA ILE A 59 -1.79 -9.99 -1.68
C ILE A 59 -0.67 -10.38 -2.66
N ALA A 60 0.45 -9.68 -2.60
CA ALA A 60 1.60 -9.98 -3.45
C ALA A 60 2.12 -11.40 -3.20
N ALA A 61 2.28 -11.78 -1.94
CA ALA A 61 2.76 -13.11 -1.55
C ALA A 61 1.83 -14.21 -2.06
N SER A 62 0.53 -14.00 -2.03
CA SER A 62 -0.45 -14.96 -2.57
C SER A 62 -0.29 -15.21 -4.07
N ARG A 63 0.37 -14.29 -4.77
CA ARG A 63 0.68 -14.39 -6.20
C ARG A 63 2.13 -14.73 -6.50
N GLY A 64 2.90 -15.12 -5.45
CA GLY A 64 4.30 -15.50 -5.59
C GLY A 64 5.26 -14.33 -5.72
N VAL A 65 4.85 -13.12 -5.34
CA VAL A 65 5.67 -11.91 -5.46
C VAL A 65 6.15 -11.47 -4.09
N ARG A 66 7.45 -11.13 -3.99
CA ARG A 66 8.04 -10.52 -2.80
C ARG A 66 8.28 -9.04 -3.06
N PRO A 67 7.49 -8.13 -2.47
CA PRO A 67 7.72 -6.70 -2.62
C PRO A 67 9.01 -6.26 -1.95
N ARG A 68 9.57 -5.15 -2.45
CA ARG A 68 10.62 -4.41 -1.76
C ARG A 68 10.02 -3.13 -1.24
N GLU A 69 10.59 -2.58 -0.18
CA GLU A 69 10.12 -1.34 0.42
C GLU A 69 11.27 -0.39 0.68
N PHE A 70 11.07 0.87 0.33
CA PHE A 70 11.94 1.97 0.70
C PHE A 70 11.14 2.97 1.53
N ILE A 71 11.56 3.19 2.78
CA ILE A 71 10.88 4.07 3.73
C ILE A 71 11.67 5.37 3.86
N ALA A 72 11.02 6.50 3.61
CA ALA A 72 11.63 7.81 3.79
C ALA A 72 10.58 8.86 4.14
N PRO A 73 10.94 9.93 4.88
CA PRO A 73 10.03 11.02 5.15
C PRO A 73 9.59 11.70 3.86
N THR A 74 8.29 11.69 3.58
CA THR A 74 7.76 12.19 2.31
C THR A 74 7.68 13.70 2.21
N THR A 75 7.60 14.41 3.35
CA THR A 75 7.37 15.85 3.37
C THR A 75 8.53 16.67 2.78
N GLN A 76 9.70 16.09 2.71
CA GLN A 76 10.90 16.75 2.18
C GLN A 76 11.29 16.28 0.78
N LEU A 77 10.57 15.31 0.22
CA LEU A 77 10.88 14.75 -1.08
C LEU A 77 10.20 15.56 -2.18
N THR A 78 11.01 16.14 -3.05
CA THR A 78 10.54 16.84 -4.25
C THR A 78 10.77 16.02 -5.51
N ASP A 79 11.61 14.99 -5.44
CA ASP A 79 11.96 14.12 -6.54
C ASP A 79 12.33 12.73 -6.02
N CYS A 80 12.71 11.82 -6.90
CA CYS A 80 13.13 10.48 -6.55
C CYS A 80 14.52 10.50 -5.88
N PRO A 81 14.69 9.94 -4.68
CA PRO A 81 16.01 9.78 -4.09
C PRO A 81 16.92 8.89 -4.93
N GLU A 82 18.19 9.26 -5.03
CA GLU A 82 19.16 8.49 -5.80
C GLU A 82 19.30 7.04 -5.33
N GLU A 83 19.18 6.81 -4.01
CA GLU A 83 19.33 5.48 -3.42
C GLU A 83 18.31 4.47 -3.95
N VAL A 84 17.14 4.93 -4.34
CA VAL A 84 16.04 4.05 -4.78
C VAL A 84 15.77 4.12 -6.28
N LYS A 85 16.47 5.00 -6.98
CA LYS A 85 16.21 5.27 -8.41
C LYS A 85 16.24 4.01 -9.26
N ALA A 86 17.25 3.17 -9.09
CA ALA A 86 17.36 1.92 -9.86
C ALA A 86 16.19 0.97 -9.60
N LEU A 87 15.73 0.89 -8.35
CA LEU A 87 14.57 0.06 -8.00
C LEU A 87 13.29 0.63 -8.62
N VAL A 88 13.13 1.94 -8.60
CA VAL A 88 11.98 2.61 -9.22
C VAL A 88 11.93 2.36 -10.71
N GLU A 89 13.07 2.48 -11.39
CA GLU A 89 13.16 2.24 -12.83
C GLU A 89 12.81 0.81 -13.21
N ARG A 90 13.11 -0.13 -12.36
CA ARG A 90 12.89 -1.55 -12.58
C ARG A 90 11.50 -2.04 -12.20
N ALA A 91 10.83 -1.34 -11.30
CA ALA A 91 9.53 -1.74 -10.80
C ALA A 91 8.47 -1.70 -11.90
N THR A 92 7.58 -2.67 -11.88
CA THR A 92 6.41 -2.71 -12.78
C THR A 92 5.14 -2.26 -12.07
N PHE A 93 5.13 -2.34 -10.74
CA PHE A 93 4.01 -1.93 -9.92
C PHE A 93 4.53 -1.19 -8.68
N VAL A 94 4.15 0.07 -8.52
CA VAL A 94 4.60 0.90 -7.40
C VAL A 94 3.42 1.26 -6.51
N VAL A 95 3.59 1.03 -5.21
CA VAL A 95 2.63 1.42 -4.18
C VAL A 95 3.28 2.54 -3.37
N SER A 96 2.70 3.74 -3.39
CA SER A 96 3.36 4.90 -2.81
C SER A 96 2.46 5.68 -1.86
N SER A 97 3.02 6.08 -0.73
CA SER A 97 2.45 7.08 0.15
C SER A 97 3.12 8.45 0.00
N TRP A 98 4.06 8.59 -0.91
CA TRP A 98 4.81 9.83 -1.11
C TRP A 98 4.04 10.85 -1.93
N TYR A 99 4.03 12.11 -1.49
CA TYR A 99 3.41 13.19 -2.24
C TYR A 99 4.11 13.46 -3.57
N ALA A 100 5.44 13.38 -3.57
CA ALA A 100 6.25 13.61 -4.78
C ALA A 100 5.93 12.62 -5.91
N SER A 101 5.39 11.46 -5.60
CA SER A 101 5.10 10.43 -6.60
C SER A 101 4.05 10.82 -7.64
N VAL A 102 3.30 11.90 -7.38
CA VAL A 102 2.24 12.34 -8.30
C VAL A 102 2.80 13.05 -9.52
N ASN A 103 3.78 13.94 -9.32
CA ASN A 103 4.22 14.89 -10.35
C ASN A 103 5.73 14.98 -10.51
N ALA A 104 6.52 14.21 -9.79
CA ALA A 104 7.97 14.21 -10.02
C ALA A 104 8.29 13.68 -11.42
N PRO A 105 9.23 14.31 -12.15
CA PRO A 105 9.44 14.00 -13.56
C PRO A 105 9.76 12.56 -13.88
N LEU A 106 10.62 11.91 -13.08
CA LEU A 106 10.97 10.50 -13.29
C LEU A 106 9.73 9.60 -13.20
N PHE A 107 8.89 9.83 -12.20
CA PHE A 107 7.70 9.02 -11.98
C PHE A 107 6.69 9.17 -13.11
N LEU A 108 6.50 10.39 -13.59
CA LEU A 108 5.64 10.66 -14.75
C LEU A 108 6.15 9.97 -16.01
N LYS A 109 7.46 10.05 -16.25
CA LYS A 109 8.11 9.43 -17.40
C LYS A 109 7.92 7.91 -17.40
N LEU A 110 8.14 7.25 -16.28
CA LEU A 110 8.01 5.79 -16.18
C LEU A 110 6.57 5.32 -16.40
N ARG A 111 5.59 6.08 -15.92
CA ARG A 111 4.18 5.75 -16.18
C ARG A 111 3.82 5.88 -17.66
N ARG A 112 4.32 6.92 -18.32
CA ARG A 112 4.00 7.19 -19.73
C ARG A 112 4.75 6.28 -20.69
N GLU A 113 6.06 6.11 -20.48
CA GLU A 113 6.93 5.45 -21.45
C GLU A 113 7.05 3.96 -21.22
N LYS A 114 6.98 3.50 -19.96
CA LYS A 114 7.16 2.09 -19.62
C LYS A 114 5.89 1.39 -19.14
N GLY A 115 4.77 2.10 -19.08
CA GLY A 115 3.52 1.53 -18.60
C GLY A 115 3.58 1.09 -17.14
N GLN A 116 4.44 1.69 -16.32
CA GLN A 116 4.54 1.40 -14.91
C GLN A 116 3.23 1.72 -14.22
N ARG A 117 2.70 0.76 -13.46
CA ARG A 117 1.43 0.93 -12.74
C ARG A 117 1.70 1.46 -11.34
N TRP A 118 0.86 2.38 -10.89
CA TRP A 118 1.00 3.06 -9.62
C TRP A 118 -0.31 3.06 -8.84
N VAL A 119 -0.23 2.81 -7.54
CA VAL A 119 -1.33 3.00 -6.62
C VAL A 119 -0.86 3.88 -5.46
N LYS A 120 -1.63 4.89 -5.17
CA LYS A 120 -1.32 5.85 -4.10
C LYS A 120 -2.11 5.51 -2.85
N ILE A 121 -1.42 5.43 -1.71
CA ILE A 121 -2.00 5.03 -0.42
C ILE A 121 -1.80 6.08 0.68
N THR A 122 -1.78 7.36 0.31
CA THR A 122 -1.51 8.45 1.26
C THR A 122 -2.55 8.62 2.36
N TYR A 123 -3.78 8.14 2.16
CA TYR A 123 -4.83 8.32 3.18
C TYR A 123 -4.75 7.34 4.35
N PHE A 124 -3.84 6.41 4.34
CA PHE A 124 -3.70 5.41 5.39
C PHE A 124 -2.62 5.79 6.40
N ARG A 125 -2.48 7.08 6.68
CA ARG A 125 -1.50 7.55 7.65
C ARG A 125 -2.06 7.51 9.06
N ASN A 126 -1.19 7.15 9.99
CA ASN A 126 -1.43 7.28 11.42
C ASN A 126 -1.17 8.73 11.83
N LEU A 127 -2.22 9.48 12.00
CA LEU A 127 -2.16 10.87 12.46
C LEU A 127 -2.47 10.98 13.94
#